data_69b836d8f4b4d7723ff87dc2c09355e1
#
_entry.id   69b836d8f4b4d7723ff87dc2c09355e1
#
_cell.length_a   1.000
_cell.length_b   1.000
_cell.length_c   1.000
_cell.angle_alpha   90.00
_cell.angle_beta   90.00
_cell.angle_gamma   90.00
#
_symmetry.space_group_name_H-M   'P 1'
#
loop_
_entity.id
_entity.type
_entity.pdbx_description
1 polymer ?
#
loop_
_entity_poly.entity_id
_entity_poly.type
_entity_poly.pdbx_seq_one_letter_code
_entity_poly.pdbx_strand_id
1 'polypeptide(L)'
;MLNFNHLRLFEAVARAGNVSRAAEQLRLSQPALSKQVRELEGALGVALLERLPRGVRPTAAGELLAGYARQIFALGEEAERALAELHELGRGRLRLGASMTIGVYLAPPLLAECRRRWPGLEIECGIENTDTIQQALVEHRLDLGLTEGPGKFDEALEGYTFRWDELVVVASARLRVADTPTLRQLAGLPWVMREPGSGTRAVADAALAQRG
;
A
#
# COMPACT_ATOMS: atom_id res chain seq x y z
N MET A 1 -5.75 -2.65 30.08
CA MET A 1 -6.52 -2.48 28.83
C MET A 1 -5.79 -1.49 27.94
N LEU A 2 -5.70 -1.74 26.64
CA LEU A 2 -5.00 -0.88 25.68
C LEU A 2 -5.72 0.49 25.56
N ASN A 3 -4.99 1.59 25.74
CA ASN A 3 -5.53 2.94 25.57
C ASN A 3 -5.40 3.35 24.10
N PHE A 4 -6.53 3.41 23.37
CA PHE A 4 -6.54 3.75 21.95
C PHE A 4 -6.04 5.17 21.63
N ASN A 5 -6.15 6.10 22.57
CA ASN A 5 -5.60 7.42 22.37
C ASN A 5 -4.07 7.39 22.38
N HIS A 6 -3.47 6.70 23.36
CA HIS A 6 -2.02 6.48 23.39
C HIS A 6 -1.53 5.69 22.18
N LEU A 7 -2.31 4.67 21.73
CA LEU A 7 -2.01 3.88 20.55
C LEU A 7 -1.96 4.74 19.28
N ARG A 8 -2.92 5.66 19.11
CA ARG A 8 -2.95 6.62 17.98
C ARG A 8 -1.74 7.53 17.96
N LEU A 9 -1.35 8.01 19.12
CA LEU A 9 -0.19 8.88 19.27
C LEU A 9 1.12 8.14 18.98
N PHE A 10 1.25 6.91 19.45
CA PHE A 10 2.38 6.05 19.14
C PHE A 10 2.48 5.77 17.64
N GLU A 11 1.36 5.39 16.98
CA GLU A 11 1.33 5.12 15.54
C GLU A 11 1.79 6.34 14.72
N ALA A 12 1.33 7.54 15.10
CA ALA A 12 1.77 8.77 14.44
C ALA A 12 3.27 9.03 14.60
N VAL A 13 3.86 8.72 15.75
CA VAL A 13 5.31 8.83 15.97
C VAL A 13 6.07 7.79 15.16
N ALA A 14 5.60 6.54 15.15
CA ALA A 14 6.21 5.45 14.38
C ALA A 14 6.25 5.77 12.89
N ARG A 15 5.15 6.28 12.35
CA ARG A 15 5.05 6.71 10.95
C ARG A 15 5.91 7.92 10.60
N ALA A 16 5.98 8.92 11.47
CA ALA A 16 6.75 10.13 11.25
C ALA A 16 8.27 9.91 11.40
N GLY A 17 8.71 8.87 12.13
CA GLY A 17 10.11 8.61 12.46
C GLY A 17 10.76 9.71 13.35
N ASN A 18 9.98 10.68 13.83
CA ASN A 18 10.45 11.81 14.61
C ASN A 18 9.33 12.34 15.51
N VAL A 19 9.60 12.42 16.83
CA VAL A 19 8.60 12.81 17.82
C VAL A 19 8.18 14.27 17.66
N SER A 20 9.10 15.18 17.34
CA SER A 20 8.77 16.60 17.17
C SER A 20 7.87 16.81 15.95
N ARG A 21 8.19 16.15 14.83
CA ARG A 21 7.39 16.20 13.61
C ARG A 21 5.97 15.62 13.82
N ALA A 22 5.87 14.50 14.55
CA ALA A 22 4.57 13.92 14.92
C ALA A 22 3.77 14.87 15.85
N ALA A 23 4.44 15.50 16.81
CA ALA A 23 3.80 16.45 17.71
C ALA A 23 3.23 17.67 16.97
N GLU A 24 3.97 18.23 16.01
CA GLU A 24 3.48 19.31 15.15
C GLU A 24 2.22 18.88 14.35
N GLN A 25 2.25 17.71 13.73
CA GLN A 25 1.10 17.17 12.98
C GLN A 25 -0.14 16.99 13.87
N LEU A 26 0.06 16.58 15.12
CA LEU A 26 -1.00 16.34 16.09
C LEU A 26 -1.41 17.59 16.88
N ARG A 27 -0.73 18.72 16.65
CA ARG A 27 -0.92 19.98 17.41
C ARG A 27 -0.71 19.79 18.92
N LEU A 28 0.27 18.96 19.29
CA LEU A 28 0.67 18.68 20.66
C LEU A 28 2.08 19.22 20.93
N SER A 29 2.42 19.41 22.22
CA SER A 29 3.81 19.63 22.59
C SER A 29 4.59 18.31 22.54
N GLN A 30 5.84 18.35 22.11
CA GLN A 30 6.72 17.17 22.08
C GLN A 30 6.86 16.48 23.46
N PRO A 31 6.99 17.21 24.60
CA PRO A 31 7.01 16.58 25.93
C PRO A 31 5.71 15.82 26.26
N ALA A 32 4.54 16.38 25.89
CA ALA A 32 3.26 15.75 26.13
C ALA A 32 3.13 14.44 25.31
N LEU A 33 3.47 14.50 24.02
CA LEU A 33 3.47 13.32 23.15
C LEU A 33 4.44 12.23 23.66
N SER A 34 5.67 12.61 24.01
CA SER A 34 6.66 11.68 24.58
C SER A 34 6.21 11.05 25.90
N LYS A 35 5.46 11.78 26.73
CA LYS A 35 4.91 11.26 27.97
C LYS A 35 3.87 10.17 27.69
N GLN A 36 2.95 10.42 26.78
CA GLN A 36 1.87 9.48 26.47
C GLN A 36 2.37 8.21 25.79
N VAL A 37 3.40 8.31 24.93
CA VAL A 37 4.06 7.12 24.38
C VAL A 37 4.73 6.30 25.49
N ARG A 38 5.44 6.92 26.43
CA ARG A 38 6.04 6.22 27.57
C ARG A 38 5.00 5.57 28.50
N GLU A 39 3.84 6.19 28.66
CA GLU A 39 2.73 5.60 29.43
C GLU A 39 2.19 4.34 28.74
N LEU A 40 2.15 4.32 27.40
CA LEU A 40 1.80 3.13 26.63
C LEU A 40 2.86 2.03 26.81
N GLU A 41 4.14 2.36 26.67
CA GLU A 41 5.26 1.44 26.89
C GLU A 41 5.22 0.85 28.31
N GLY A 42 4.99 1.70 29.32
CA GLY A 42 4.86 1.28 30.72
C GLY A 42 3.66 0.36 30.96
N ALA A 43 2.52 0.62 30.33
CA ALA A 43 1.32 -0.20 30.44
C ALA A 43 1.48 -1.58 29.75
N LEU A 44 2.29 -1.65 28.70
CA LEU A 44 2.56 -2.89 27.95
C LEU A 44 3.80 -3.64 28.47
N GLY A 45 4.64 -2.99 29.29
CA GLY A 45 5.87 -3.56 29.82
C GLY A 45 6.98 -3.77 28.79
N VAL A 46 6.89 -3.10 27.63
CA VAL A 46 7.85 -3.26 26.53
C VAL A 46 8.15 -1.92 25.86
N ALA A 47 9.41 -1.71 25.45
CA ALA A 47 9.78 -0.54 24.67
C ALA A 47 9.27 -0.70 23.22
N LEU A 48 8.58 0.31 22.73
CA LEU A 48 8.01 0.36 21.38
C LEU A 48 8.86 1.19 20.42
N LEU A 49 9.62 2.15 20.95
CA LEU A 49 10.50 3.04 20.19
C LEU A 49 11.93 2.96 20.69
N GLU A 50 12.88 2.94 19.79
CA GLU A 50 14.29 3.16 20.07
C GLU A 50 14.74 4.54 19.57
N ARG A 51 15.63 5.16 20.32
CA ARG A 51 16.19 6.47 19.98
C ARG A 51 17.36 6.31 19.04
N LEU A 52 17.35 7.09 17.99
CA LEU A 52 18.46 7.22 17.06
C LEU A 52 19.13 8.60 17.21
N PRO A 53 20.37 8.78 16.71
CA PRO A 53 21.01 10.10 16.69
C PRO A 53 20.15 11.18 15.96
N ARG A 54 19.30 10.75 15.04
CA ARG A 54 18.33 11.61 14.33
C ARG A 54 16.96 10.93 14.30
N GLY A 55 16.13 11.20 15.33
CA GLY A 55 14.76 10.71 15.38
C GLY A 55 14.55 9.46 16.22
N VAL A 56 13.52 8.71 15.89
CA VAL A 56 13.13 7.45 16.54
C VAL A 56 12.75 6.41 15.50
N ARG A 57 12.90 5.15 15.87
CA ARG A 57 12.50 4.01 15.07
C ARG A 57 11.65 3.04 15.93
N PRO A 58 10.61 2.39 15.40
CA PRO A 58 9.95 1.31 16.11
C PRO A 58 10.92 0.15 16.41
N THR A 59 10.78 -0.46 17.58
CA THR A 59 11.35 -1.77 17.90
C THR A 59 10.56 -2.88 17.19
N ALA A 60 10.99 -4.13 17.25
CA ALA A 60 10.19 -5.26 16.75
C ALA A 60 8.78 -5.31 17.38
N ALA A 61 8.68 -5.04 18.69
CA ALA A 61 7.40 -4.91 19.37
C ALA A 61 6.60 -3.68 18.89
N GLY A 62 7.31 -2.59 18.60
CA GLY A 62 6.72 -1.38 18.04
C GLY A 62 6.17 -1.59 16.64
N GLU A 63 6.89 -2.27 15.77
CA GLU A 63 6.42 -2.61 14.41
C GLU A 63 5.17 -3.49 14.46
N LEU A 64 5.18 -4.53 15.29
CA LEU A 64 4.03 -5.38 15.52
C LEU A 64 2.81 -4.57 15.99
N LEU A 65 2.98 -3.73 17.01
CA LEU A 65 1.90 -2.91 17.56
C LEU A 65 1.42 -1.86 16.55
N ALA A 66 2.31 -1.25 15.76
CA ALA A 66 1.95 -0.31 14.72
C ALA A 66 1.11 -0.97 13.61
N GLY A 67 1.40 -2.24 13.27
CA GLY A 67 0.57 -3.04 12.36
C GLY A 67 -0.86 -3.19 12.88
N TYR A 68 -1.00 -3.64 14.12
CA TYR A 68 -2.33 -3.76 14.75
C TYR A 68 -3.03 -2.40 14.93
N ALA A 69 -2.30 -1.35 15.27
CA ALA A 69 -2.87 -0.01 15.40
C ALA A 69 -3.53 0.46 14.09
N ARG A 70 -2.86 0.26 12.97
CA ARG A 70 -3.43 0.60 11.64
C ARG A 70 -4.71 -0.18 11.35
N GLN A 71 -4.74 -1.48 11.63
CA GLN A 71 -5.93 -2.31 11.43
C GLN A 71 -7.10 -1.87 12.33
N ILE A 72 -6.83 -1.60 13.60
CA ILE A 72 -7.85 -1.13 14.57
C ILE A 72 -8.47 0.19 14.12
N PHE A 73 -7.63 1.15 13.71
CA PHE A 73 -8.14 2.46 13.29
C PHE A 73 -8.85 2.38 11.94
N ALA A 74 -8.38 1.57 11.00
CA ALA A 74 -9.05 1.33 9.74
C ALA A 74 -10.42 0.66 9.94
N LEU A 75 -10.52 -0.33 10.82
CA LEU A 75 -11.80 -0.97 11.17
C LEU A 75 -12.77 0.02 11.85
N GLY A 76 -12.24 0.91 12.68
CA GLY A 76 -13.04 2.00 13.28
C GLY A 76 -13.61 2.94 12.22
N GLU A 77 -12.80 3.37 11.26
CA GLU A 77 -13.23 4.20 10.13
C GLU A 77 -14.25 3.46 9.22
N GLU A 78 -14.08 2.15 9.05
CA GLU A 78 -15.03 1.32 8.31
C GLU A 78 -16.38 1.25 9.01
N ALA A 79 -16.40 1.06 10.33
CA ALA A 79 -17.63 1.06 11.12
C ALA A 79 -18.35 2.41 11.07
N GLU A 80 -17.62 3.52 11.16
CA GLU A 80 -18.19 4.87 11.02
C GLU A 80 -18.78 5.07 9.61
N ARG A 81 -18.10 4.59 8.56
CA ARG A 81 -18.61 4.63 7.18
C ARG A 81 -19.88 3.79 7.02
N ALA A 82 -19.88 2.55 7.50
CA ALA A 82 -21.04 1.68 7.42
C ALA A 82 -22.27 2.29 8.12
N LEU A 83 -22.08 2.99 9.24
CA LEU A 83 -23.13 3.72 9.92
C LEU A 83 -23.60 4.95 9.13
N ALA A 84 -22.69 5.67 8.49
CA ALA A 84 -23.02 6.81 7.65
C ALA A 84 -23.80 6.39 6.38
N GLU A 85 -23.45 5.26 5.80
CA GLU A 85 -24.16 4.67 4.64
C GLU A 85 -25.60 4.26 4.97
N LEU A 86 -25.89 3.88 6.22
CA LEU A 86 -27.27 3.64 6.68
C LEU A 86 -28.13 4.90 6.69
N HIS A 87 -27.51 6.08 6.79
CA HIS A 87 -28.21 7.36 6.85
C HIS A 87 -28.26 8.12 5.51
N GLU A 88 -27.33 7.87 4.59
CA GLU A 88 -27.28 8.57 3.30
C GLU A 88 -26.92 7.60 2.15
N LEU A 89 -27.94 7.04 1.50
CA LEU A 89 -27.76 6.30 0.25
C LEU A 89 -27.08 7.18 -0.81
N GLY A 90 -25.82 6.84 -1.18
CA GLY A 90 -25.10 7.47 -2.29
C GLY A 90 -23.94 8.41 -1.92
N ARG A 91 -23.56 8.50 -0.65
CA ARG A 91 -22.33 9.15 -0.20
C ARG A 91 -21.42 8.11 0.44
N GLY A 92 -20.19 8.02 -0.05
CA GLY A 92 -19.18 7.10 0.46
C GLY A 92 -17.80 7.55 0.03
N ARG A 93 -16.75 6.89 0.55
CA ARG A 93 -15.37 7.09 0.14
C ARG A 93 -14.78 5.76 -0.31
N LEU A 94 -14.13 5.75 -1.48
CA LEU A 94 -13.41 4.61 -2.02
C LEU A 94 -11.92 4.94 -2.10
N ARG A 95 -11.09 4.19 -1.38
CA ARG A 95 -9.63 4.26 -1.46
C ARG A 95 -9.15 3.15 -2.39
N LEU A 96 -8.76 3.52 -3.60
CA LEU A 96 -8.33 2.63 -4.65
C LEU A 96 -6.81 2.67 -4.81
N GLY A 97 -6.17 1.51 -4.82
CA GLY A 97 -4.80 1.34 -5.28
C GLY A 97 -4.77 0.78 -6.69
N ALA A 98 -3.96 1.34 -7.56
CA ALA A 98 -3.78 0.83 -8.92
C ALA A 98 -2.30 0.65 -9.23
N SER A 99 -1.93 -0.47 -9.84
CA SER A 99 -0.58 -0.66 -10.35
C SER A 99 -0.30 0.29 -11.52
N MET A 100 0.96 0.51 -11.85
CA MET A 100 1.39 1.58 -12.78
C MET A 100 0.64 1.54 -14.12
N THR A 101 0.58 0.40 -14.79
CA THR A 101 -0.11 0.28 -16.10
C THR A 101 -1.60 0.53 -15.95
N ILE A 102 -2.21 -0.08 -14.92
CA ILE A 102 -3.65 0.07 -14.67
C ILE A 102 -3.96 1.52 -14.27
N GLY A 103 -3.15 2.12 -13.39
CA GLY A 103 -3.34 3.48 -12.91
C GLY A 103 -3.25 4.54 -14.01
N VAL A 104 -2.40 4.30 -15.00
CA VAL A 104 -2.22 5.24 -16.12
C VAL A 104 -3.24 5.04 -17.23
N TYR A 105 -3.59 3.79 -17.58
CA TYR A 105 -4.36 3.51 -18.79
C TYR A 105 -5.80 3.04 -18.55
N LEU A 106 -6.06 2.35 -17.44
CA LEU A 106 -7.38 1.77 -17.16
C LEU A 106 -8.15 2.51 -16.07
N ALA A 107 -7.49 2.96 -15.01
CA ALA A 107 -8.17 3.64 -13.91
C ALA A 107 -8.85 4.95 -14.33
N PRO A 108 -8.27 5.85 -15.14
CA PRO A 108 -8.91 7.11 -15.46
C PRO A 108 -10.31 6.98 -16.08
N PRO A 109 -10.55 6.19 -17.13
CA PRO A 109 -11.90 6.01 -17.67
C PRO A 109 -12.85 5.31 -16.70
N LEU A 110 -12.36 4.37 -15.87
CA LEU A 110 -13.18 3.71 -14.84
C LEU A 110 -13.62 4.70 -13.77
N LEU A 111 -12.72 5.54 -13.29
CA LEU A 111 -13.01 6.57 -12.28
C LEU A 111 -13.98 7.63 -12.82
N ALA A 112 -13.83 8.03 -14.09
CA ALA A 112 -14.75 8.95 -14.73
C ALA A 112 -16.18 8.36 -14.79
N GLU A 113 -16.32 7.08 -15.13
CA GLU A 113 -17.59 6.38 -15.16
C GLU A 113 -18.19 6.20 -13.75
N CYS A 114 -17.36 5.85 -12.75
CA CYS A 114 -17.78 5.79 -11.35
C CYS A 114 -18.35 7.12 -10.88
N ARG A 115 -17.63 8.23 -11.14
CA ARG A 115 -18.08 9.57 -10.75
C ARG A 115 -19.37 10.00 -11.44
N ARG A 116 -19.57 9.56 -12.70
CA ARG A 116 -20.81 9.82 -13.44
C ARG A 116 -22.00 9.08 -12.83
N ARG A 117 -21.81 7.81 -12.41
CA ARG A 117 -22.88 6.98 -11.83
C ARG A 117 -23.18 7.32 -10.38
N TRP A 118 -22.15 7.64 -9.62
CA TRP A 118 -22.24 7.92 -8.18
C TRP A 118 -21.54 9.26 -7.84
N PRO A 119 -22.18 10.40 -8.16
CA PRO A 119 -21.56 11.72 -7.99
C PRO A 119 -21.28 12.08 -6.53
N GLY A 120 -21.92 11.41 -5.58
CA GLY A 120 -21.66 11.56 -4.13
C GLY A 120 -20.49 10.69 -3.60
N LEU A 121 -19.93 9.80 -4.42
CA LEU A 121 -18.81 8.97 -4.04
C LEU A 121 -17.49 9.74 -4.14
N GLU A 122 -16.78 9.90 -3.03
CA GLU A 122 -15.41 10.42 -3.00
C GLU A 122 -14.45 9.28 -3.34
N ILE A 123 -13.64 9.43 -4.38
CA ILE A 123 -12.68 8.40 -4.80
C ILE A 123 -11.27 8.95 -4.67
N GLU A 124 -10.46 8.31 -3.87
CA GLU A 124 -9.01 8.50 -3.83
C GLU A 124 -8.33 7.34 -4.57
N CYS A 125 -7.48 7.67 -5.54
CA CYS A 125 -6.71 6.66 -6.29
C CYS A 125 -5.22 6.93 -6.16
N GLY A 126 -4.50 5.97 -5.57
CA GLY A 126 -3.03 5.95 -5.50
C GLY A 126 -2.43 5.01 -6.54
N ILE A 127 -1.25 5.35 -7.08
CA ILE A 127 -0.49 4.48 -7.98
C ILE A 127 0.73 3.97 -7.24
N GLU A 128 0.80 2.65 -7.06
CA GLU A 128 1.87 1.96 -6.36
C GLU A 128 2.20 0.63 -7.05
N ASN A 129 3.22 -0.11 -6.59
CA ASN A 129 3.45 -1.46 -7.10
C ASN A 129 2.50 -2.48 -6.46
N THR A 130 2.42 -3.68 -7.04
CA THR A 130 1.48 -4.73 -6.63
C THR A 130 1.64 -5.13 -5.16
N ASP A 131 2.88 -5.32 -4.67
CA ASP A 131 3.12 -5.73 -3.29
C ASP A 131 2.71 -4.64 -2.30
N THR A 132 3.00 -3.37 -2.61
CA THR A 132 2.57 -2.22 -1.78
C THR A 132 1.06 -2.11 -1.70
N ILE A 133 0.36 -2.35 -2.83
CA ILE A 133 -1.11 -2.35 -2.87
C ILE A 133 -1.68 -3.50 -2.04
N GLN A 134 -1.15 -4.73 -2.18
CA GLN A 134 -1.61 -5.87 -1.38
C GLN A 134 -1.40 -5.62 0.11
N GLN A 135 -0.23 -5.13 0.50
CA GLN A 135 0.05 -4.75 1.88
C GLN A 135 -0.93 -3.70 2.40
N ALA A 136 -1.22 -2.68 1.60
CA ALA A 136 -2.16 -1.62 1.97
C ALA A 136 -3.60 -2.12 2.12
N LEU A 137 -4.01 -3.14 1.34
CA LEU A 137 -5.30 -3.82 1.49
C LEU A 137 -5.34 -4.63 2.78
N VAL A 138 -4.33 -5.46 3.07
CA VAL A 138 -4.23 -6.21 4.32
C VAL A 138 -4.23 -5.30 5.55
N GLU A 139 -3.60 -4.13 5.45
CA GLU A 139 -3.59 -3.11 6.50
C GLU A 139 -4.86 -2.22 6.52
N HIS A 140 -5.87 -2.51 5.70
CA HIS A 140 -7.11 -1.72 5.56
C HIS A 140 -6.87 -0.24 5.20
N ARG A 141 -5.74 0.10 4.59
CA ARG A 141 -5.45 1.45 4.08
C ARG A 141 -6.07 1.71 2.70
N LEU A 142 -6.40 0.65 1.97
CA LEU A 142 -7.14 0.65 0.72
C LEU A 142 -8.37 -0.23 0.86
N ASP A 143 -9.42 0.11 0.11
CA ASP A 143 -10.66 -0.65 0.04
C ASP A 143 -10.67 -1.59 -1.17
N LEU A 144 -9.98 -1.20 -2.25
CA LEU A 144 -9.88 -1.96 -3.50
C LEU A 144 -8.49 -1.79 -4.11
N GLY A 145 -7.97 -2.87 -4.70
CA GLY A 145 -6.73 -2.88 -5.46
C GLY A 145 -6.93 -3.39 -6.88
N LEU A 146 -6.39 -2.68 -7.86
CA LEU A 146 -6.30 -3.10 -9.24
C LEU A 146 -4.84 -3.35 -9.58
N THR A 147 -4.45 -4.62 -9.74
CA THR A 147 -3.06 -5.00 -9.93
C THR A 147 -2.86 -5.89 -11.15
N GLU A 148 -1.68 -5.82 -11.74
CA GLU A 148 -1.20 -6.86 -12.65
C GLU A 148 -0.45 -7.93 -11.84
N GLY A 149 -0.38 -9.14 -12.37
CA GLY A 149 0.46 -10.16 -11.75
C GLY A 149 0.01 -11.58 -12.06
N PRO A 150 0.70 -12.58 -11.51
CA PRO A 150 0.40 -13.99 -11.72
C PRO A 150 -0.86 -14.48 -10.99
N GLY A 151 -1.68 -13.58 -10.42
CA GLY A 151 -2.91 -13.93 -9.71
C GLY A 151 -2.69 -14.56 -8.34
N LYS A 152 -1.53 -14.33 -7.73
CA LYS A 152 -1.26 -14.73 -6.34
C LYS A 152 -1.54 -13.55 -5.43
N PHE A 153 -2.41 -13.78 -4.46
CA PHE A 153 -2.78 -12.79 -3.45
C PHE A 153 -2.44 -13.32 -2.06
N ASP A 154 -2.31 -12.41 -1.09
CA ASP A 154 -2.26 -12.75 0.33
C ASP A 154 -3.53 -13.53 0.72
N GLU A 155 -3.41 -14.48 1.64
CA GLU A 155 -4.54 -15.32 2.09
C GLU A 155 -5.68 -14.51 2.73
N ALA A 156 -5.38 -13.29 3.21
CA ALA A 156 -6.36 -12.37 3.76
C ALA A 156 -7.14 -11.59 2.68
N LEU A 157 -6.78 -11.74 1.40
CA LEU A 157 -7.37 -10.98 0.30
C LEU A 157 -8.18 -11.90 -0.62
N GLU A 158 -9.34 -11.41 -1.04
CA GLU A 158 -10.10 -12.00 -2.14
C GLU A 158 -9.79 -11.26 -3.44
N GLY A 159 -9.54 -12.01 -4.51
CA GLY A 159 -9.21 -11.42 -5.79
C GLY A 159 -9.62 -12.28 -6.97
N TYR A 160 -9.93 -11.62 -8.09
CA TYR A 160 -10.27 -12.27 -9.34
C TYR A 160 -9.71 -11.53 -10.54
N THR A 161 -9.44 -12.28 -11.62
CA THR A 161 -8.97 -11.70 -12.89
C THR A 161 -10.15 -11.12 -13.66
N PHE A 162 -10.14 -9.81 -13.91
CA PHE A 162 -11.18 -9.14 -14.67
C PHE A 162 -10.79 -8.88 -16.14
N ARG A 163 -9.48 -8.94 -16.47
CA ARG A 163 -8.95 -8.72 -17.82
C ARG A 163 -7.60 -9.40 -17.99
N TRP A 164 -7.31 -9.81 -19.22
CA TRP A 164 -5.99 -10.27 -19.64
C TRP A 164 -5.29 -9.19 -20.45
N ASP A 165 -3.98 -9.10 -20.31
CA ASP A 165 -3.11 -8.22 -21.07
C ASP A 165 -1.88 -8.98 -21.56
N GLU A 166 -1.27 -8.51 -22.63
CA GLU A 166 -0.10 -9.15 -23.24
C GLU A 166 1.17 -8.41 -22.83
N LEU A 167 2.12 -9.16 -22.28
CA LEU A 167 3.44 -8.63 -21.93
C LEU A 167 4.41 -8.91 -23.08
N VAL A 168 4.97 -7.86 -23.67
CA VAL A 168 5.91 -7.95 -24.78
C VAL A 168 7.29 -7.40 -24.42
N VAL A 169 8.32 -7.96 -25.05
CA VAL A 169 9.68 -7.44 -24.94
C VAL A 169 9.86 -6.37 -26.00
N VAL A 170 10.33 -5.20 -25.59
CA VAL A 170 10.64 -4.10 -26.52
C VAL A 170 12.12 -3.76 -26.45
N ALA A 171 12.68 -3.33 -27.57
CA ALA A 171 14.06 -2.91 -27.68
C ALA A 171 14.19 -1.64 -28.50
N SER A 172 15.29 -0.93 -28.33
CA SER A 172 15.62 0.20 -29.22
C SER A 172 15.82 -0.31 -30.65
N ALA A 173 15.28 0.42 -31.62
CA ALA A 173 15.53 0.14 -33.05
C ALA A 173 17.02 0.18 -33.44
N ARG A 174 17.88 0.75 -32.59
CA ARG A 174 19.33 0.76 -32.77
C ARG A 174 20.00 -0.56 -32.31
N LEU A 175 19.29 -1.35 -31.49
CA LEU A 175 19.78 -2.65 -31.05
C LEU A 175 19.57 -3.67 -32.19
N ARG A 176 20.67 -4.20 -32.70
CA ARG A 176 20.61 -5.24 -33.77
C ARG A 176 20.24 -6.57 -33.15
N VAL A 177 18.97 -6.87 -33.14
CA VAL A 177 18.39 -8.17 -32.74
C VAL A 177 17.59 -8.71 -33.92
N ALA A 178 17.47 -10.03 -34.01
CA ALA A 178 16.58 -10.64 -35.00
C ALA A 178 15.12 -10.25 -34.75
N ASP A 179 14.26 -10.25 -35.74
CA ASP A 179 12.83 -9.93 -35.59
C ASP A 179 12.11 -10.90 -34.64
N THR A 180 12.58 -12.14 -34.56
CA THR A 180 12.10 -13.15 -33.63
C THR A 180 13.29 -13.74 -32.85
N PRO A 181 13.81 -13.04 -31.85
CA PRO A 181 14.99 -13.51 -31.14
C PRO A 181 14.63 -14.65 -30.18
N THR A 182 15.52 -15.62 -30.05
CA THR A 182 15.45 -16.65 -29.02
C THR A 182 15.81 -16.05 -27.66
N LEU A 183 15.33 -16.65 -26.57
CA LEU A 183 15.72 -16.23 -25.20
C LEU A 183 17.22 -16.29 -24.99
N ARG A 184 17.92 -17.29 -25.54
CA ARG A 184 19.37 -17.39 -25.47
C ARG A 184 20.08 -16.17 -26.08
N GLN A 185 19.56 -15.64 -27.19
CA GLN A 185 20.09 -14.42 -27.82
C GLN A 185 19.81 -13.19 -26.98
N LEU A 186 18.66 -13.16 -26.29
CA LEU A 186 18.29 -12.06 -25.40
C LEU A 186 19.04 -12.12 -24.06
N ALA A 187 19.40 -13.28 -23.54
CA ALA A 187 20.06 -13.45 -22.27
C ALA A 187 21.43 -12.74 -22.16
N GLY A 188 22.12 -12.55 -23.28
CA GLY A 188 23.39 -11.81 -23.34
C GLY A 188 23.25 -10.29 -23.42
N LEU A 189 22.04 -9.76 -23.46
CA LEU A 189 21.78 -8.33 -23.59
C LEU A 189 21.45 -7.70 -22.23
N PRO A 190 21.72 -6.40 -22.04
CA PRO A 190 21.27 -5.69 -20.84
C PRO A 190 19.75 -5.57 -20.82
N TRP A 191 19.13 -5.95 -19.70
CA TRP A 191 17.68 -5.85 -19.48
C TRP A 191 17.36 -4.67 -18.59
N VAL A 192 16.32 -3.93 -18.95
CA VAL A 192 15.68 -2.95 -18.09
C VAL A 192 14.39 -3.55 -17.60
N MET A 193 14.32 -3.81 -16.31
CA MET A 193 13.18 -4.45 -15.65
C MET A 193 12.53 -3.48 -14.67
N ARG A 194 11.28 -3.74 -14.34
CA ARG A 194 10.61 -3.05 -13.23
C ARG A 194 11.26 -3.44 -11.89
N GLU A 195 10.95 -2.68 -10.90
CA GLU A 195 11.41 -2.90 -9.51
C GLU A 195 10.86 -4.21 -8.92
N PRO A 196 11.50 -4.79 -7.88
CA PRO A 196 10.91 -5.84 -7.07
C PRO A 196 9.56 -5.38 -6.48
N GLY A 197 8.58 -6.31 -6.38
CA GLY A 197 7.22 -6.01 -5.95
C GLY A 197 6.28 -5.57 -7.08
N SER A 198 6.78 -5.34 -8.29
CA SER A 198 5.96 -5.10 -9.47
C SER A 198 5.35 -6.41 -9.99
N GLY A 199 4.04 -6.44 -10.20
CA GLY A 199 3.34 -7.57 -10.81
C GLY A 199 3.78 -7.84 -12.24
N THR A 200 4.05 -6.79 -13.04
CA THR A 200 4.64 -6.91 -14.37
C THR A 200 6.01 -7.61 -14.30
N ARG A 201 6.84 -7.25 -13.32
CA ARG A 201 8.14 -7.90 -13.07
C ARG A 201 7.95 -9.37 -12.74
N ALA A 202 7.04 -9.71 -11.83
CA ALA A 202 6.77 -11.07 -11.43
C ALA A 202 6.31 -11.95 -12.59
N VAL A 203 5.46 -11.44 -13.49
CA VAL A 203 5.04 -12.14 -14.71
C VAL A 203 6.21 -12.37 -15.66
N ALA A 204 7.05 -11.36 -15.89
CA ALA A 204 8.23 -11.48 -16.74
C ALA A 204 9.23 -12.51 -16.18
N ASP A 205 9.56 -12.43 -14.89
CA ASP A 205 10.47 -13.37 -14.22
C ASP A 205 9.94 -14.81 -14.28
N ALA A 206 8.63 -15.01 -14.06
CA ALA A 206 8.00 -16.34 -14.18
C ALA A 206 8.04 -16.88 -15.62
N ALA A 207 7.77 -16.05 -16.62
CA ALA A 207 7.81 -16.45 -18.03
C ALA A 207 9.23 -16.79 -18.51
N LEU A 208 10.24 -16.07 -18.03
CA LEU A 208 11.64 -16.33 -18.30
C LEU A 208 12.10 -17.64 -17.62
N ALA A 209 11.74 -17.84 -16.36
CA ALA A 209 12.10 -19.04 -15.59
C ALA A 209 11.50 -20.34 -16.18
N GLN A 210 10.30 -20.28 -16.77
CA GLN A 210 9.66 -21.43 -17.40
C GLN A 210 10.32 -21.89 -18.71
N ARG A 211 11.12 -21.03 -19.32
CA ARG A 211 11.70 -21.28 -20.66
C ARG A 211 13.22 -21.48 -20.62
N GLY A 212 13.83 -21.55 -19.44
CA GLY A 212 15.25 -21.84 -19.21
C GLY A 212 16.09 -20.63 -19.26
#